data_e5cdb634d3b7b7b9887b9dad383464c0
#
_entry.id   e5cdb634d3b7b7b9887b9dad383464c0
#
_cell.length_a   1.000
_cell.length_b   1.000
_cell.length_c   1.000
_cell.angle_alpha   90.00
_cell.angle_beta   90.00
_cell.angle_gamma   90.00
#
_symmetry.space_group_name_H-M   'P 1'
#
loop_
_entity.id
_entity.type
_entity.pdbx_description
1 polymer ?
#
loop_
_entity_poly.entity_id
_entity_poly.type
_entity_poly.pdbx_seq_one_letter_code
_entity_poly.pdbx_strand_id
1 'polypeptide(L)'
;DENGKIIHKNPSLQEYPVSGYQFLLDKLEGRIYSAACEYVFTRDIYERIGGFVKFPLAWCSDDATWTSIGENAGGMIPLPGKPVCWRNVMGENISCSFNYDEEKIVATRQFIKWVSVFYSDRLQDRKLQHAIKKYAHTILHYSLQDRYKLHDLMGICRSLWYICPSVSLSVAFRMCKLKLRNRKR
;
A
#
# COMPACT_ATOMS: atom_id res chain seq x y z
N ASP A 1 14.67 13.70 -7.84
CA ASP A 1 15.70 12.81 -8.42
C ASP A 1 17.07 13.08 -7.79
N GLU A 2 18.11 12.43 -8.26
CA GLU A 2 19.49 12.57 -7.79
C GLU A 2 20.06 13.97 -7.99
N ASN A 3 19.52 14.74 -8.94
CA ASN A 3 19.94 16.11 -9.27
C ASN A 3 19.17 17.19 -8.49
N GLY A 4 18.31 16.78 -7.55
CA GLY A 4 17.48 17.69 -6.75
C GLY A 4 16.25 18.25 -7.49
N LYS A 5 15.95 17.77 -8.70
CA LYS A 5 14.75 18.18 -9.44
C LYS A 5 13.51 17.51 -8.84
N ILE A 6 12.47 18.28 -8.58
CA ILE A 6 11.17 17.76 -8.14
C ILE A 6 10.51 17.03 -9.30
N ILE A 7 10.28 15.72 -9.14
CA ILE A 7 9.65 14.86 -10.16
C ILE A 7 8.18 14.56 -9.82
N HIS A 8 7.80 14.71 -8.56
CA HIS A 8 6.44 14.51 -8.09
C HIS A 8 6.16 15.42 -6.89
N LYS A 9 4.93 15.87 -6.76
CA LYS A 9 4.44 16.61 -5.61
C LYS A 9 3.07 16.04 -5.23
N ASN A 10 2.91 15.69 -3.97
CA ASN A 10 1.60 15.28 -3.47
C ASN A 10 0.61 16.45 -3.55
N PRO A 11 -0.68 16.18 -3.77
CA PRO A 11 -1.72 17.19 -3.61
C PRO A 11 -1.68 17.75 -2.19
N SER A 12 -2.11 18.99 -2.02
CA SER A 12 -2.30 19.58 -0.70
C SER A 12 -3.27 18.72 0.11
N LEU A 13 -2.92 18.44 1.36
CA LEU A 13 -3.84 17.76 2.27
C LEU A 13 -5.05 18.66 2.54
N GLN A 14 -6.18 18.04 2.79
CA GLN A 14 -7.42 18.74 3.14
C GLN A 14 -7.26 19.43 4.49
N GLU A 15 -7.89 20.56 4.68
CA GLU A 15 -7.81 21.35 5.92
C GLU A 15 -8.45 20.68 7.15
N TYR A 16 -9.29 19.68 6.95
CA TYR A 16 -9.94 18.91 8.00
C TYR A 16 -9.25 17.57 8.27
N PRO A 17 -9.42 16.98 9.46
CA PRO A 17 -8.81 15.71 9.79
C PRO A 17 -9.19 14.60 8.80
N VAL A 18 -8.20 13.93 8.23
CA VAL A 18 -8.37 12.74 7.39
C VAL A 18 -8.36 11.51 8.29
N SER A 19 -9.43 10.71 8.29
CA SER A 19 -9.46 9.46 9.05
C SER A 19 -8.41 8.45 8.54
N GLY A 20 -7.99 7.53 9.39
CA GLY A 20 -7.12 6.44 8.97
C GLY A 20 -7.74 5.62 7.83
N TYR A 21 -9.06 5.44 7.83
CA TYR A 21 -9.78 4.77 6.75
C TYR A 21 -9.64 5.51 5.41
N GLN A 22 -9.89 6.83 5.39
CA GLN A 22 -9.74 7.62 4.16
C GLN A 22 -8.28 7.63 3.68
N PHE A 23 -7.33 7.74 4.61
CA PHE A 23 -5.91 7.64 4.29
C PHE A 23 -5.57 6.29 3.62
N LEU A 24 -6.06 5.17 4.19
CA LEU A 24 -5.86 3.85 3.58
C LEU A 24 -6.43 3.78 2.16
N LEU A 25 -7.65 4.28 1.95
CA LEU A 25 -8.25 4.31 0.61
C LEU A 25 -7.38 5.09 -0.38
N ASP A 26 -6.87 6.25 0.03
CA ASP A 26 -6.03 7.11 -0.80
C ASP A 26 -4.69 6.45 -1.16
N LYS A 27 -4.09 5.73 -0.20
CA LYS A 27 -2.87 4.94 -0.43
C LYS A 27 -3.12 3.77 -1.37
N LEU A 28 -4.15 2.97 -1.13
CA LEU A 28 -4.50 1.82 -1.97
C LEU A 28 -4.84 2.23 -3.41
N GLU A 29 -5.44 3.39 -3.59
CA GLU A 29 -5.78 3.92 -4.90
C GLU A 29 -4.64 4.69 -5.59
N GLY A 30 -3.52 4.88 -4.90
CA GLY A 30 -2.37 5.64 -5.42
C GLY A 30 -2.68 7.12 -5.61
N ARG A 31 -3.59 7.68 -4.80
CA ARG A 31 -3.89 9.13 -4.79
C ARG A 31 -2.85 9.93 -4.01
N ILE A 32 -2.24 9.31 -3.02
CA ILE A 32 -1.15 9.91 -2.23
C ILE A 32 0.06 8.98 -2.20
N TYR A 33 1.22 9.59 -2.27
CA TYR A 33 2.51 8.96 -2.03
C TYR A 33 3.14 9.66 -0.84
N SER A 34 3.67 8.92 0.13
CA SER A 34 4.30 9.51 1.29
C SER A 34 5.42 8.62 1.79
N ALA A 35 6.43 9.26 2.35
CA ALA A 35 7.52 8.58 3.04
C ALA A 35 7.27 8.62 4.55
N ALA A 36 7.84 7.67 5.28
CA ALA A 36 7.68 7.56 6.73
C ALA A 36 8.11 8.84 7.48
N CYS A 37 9.08 9.59 6.95
CA CYS A 37 9.59 10.82 7.54
C CYS A 37 8.63 12.04 7.44
N GLU A 38 7.50 11.91 6.76
CA GLU A 38 6.52 13.00 6.62
C GLU A 38 5.51 13.07 7.78
N TYR A 39 5.55 12.12 8.71
CA TYR A 39 4.55 12.00 9.77
C TYR A 39 5.14 12.31 11.14
N VAL A 40 4.36 13.06 11.93
CA VAL A 40 4.62 13.36 13.34
C VAL A 40 3.44 12.87 14.16
N PHE A 41 3.71 12.21 15.26
CA PHE A 41 2.71 11.64 16.17
C PHE A 41 3.21 11.70 17.61
N THR A 42 2.30 11.63 18.57
CA THR A 42 2.65 11.60 19.98
C THR A 42 3.06 10.19 20.42
N ARG A 43 3.90 10.11 21.45
CA ARG A 43 4.28 8.83 22.06
C ARG A 43 3.05 8.07 22.55
N ASP A 44 2.08 8.75 23.14
CA ASP A 44 0.88 8.13 23.71
C ASP A 44 0.05 7.38 22.66
N ILE A 45 -0.13 7.97 21.47
CA ILE A 45 -0.86 7.26 20.39
C ILE A 45 -0.06 6.06 19.90
N TYR A 46 1.26 6.18 19.78
CA TYR A 46 2.13 5.10 19.38
C TYR A 46 2.05 3.91 20.37
N GLU A 47 2.10 4.17 21.66
CA GLU A 47 1.98 3.14 22.70
C GLU A 47 0.57 2.53 22.72
N ARG A 48 -0.46 3.34 22.58
CA ARG A 48 -1.87 2.90 22.52
C ARG A 48 -2.16 1.91 21.40
N ILE A 49 -1.57 2.11 20.22
CA ILE A 49 -1.75 1.19 19.09
C ILE A 49 -0.83 -0.02 19.13
N GLY A 50 0.04 -0.14 20.15
CA GLY A 50 0.99 -1.24 20.29
C GLY A 50 2.26 -1.10 19.44
N GLY A 51 2.59 0.12 19.00
CA GLY A 51 3.80 0.41 18.25
C GLY A 51 3.61 0.28 16.72
N PHE A 52 4.74 0.22 16.01
CA PHE A 52 4.73 0.05 14.56
C PHE A 52 4.22 -1.32 14.13
N VAL A 53 3.34 -1.35 13.13
CA VAL A 53 2.98 -2.58 12.43
C VAL A 53 4.21 -3.12 11.70
N LYS A 54 4.53 -4.41 11.91
CA LYS A 54 5.77 -5.01 11.40
C LYS A 54 5.49 -5.97 10.26
N PHE A 55 5.99 -5.64 9.07
CA PHE A 55 6.05 -6.53 7.92
C PHE A 55 7.50 -6.69 7.45
N PRO A 56 7.83 -7.73 6.68
CA PRO A 56 9.16 -7.89 6.11
C PRO A 56 9.62 -6.62 5.38
N LEU A 57 10.88 -6.24 5.53
CA LEU A 57 11.49 -5.02 4.97
C LEU A 57 10.81 -3.71 5.38
N ALA A 58 9.95 -3.71 6.39
CA ALA A 58 9.02 -2.63 6.68
C ALA A 58 8.10 -2.24 5.47
N TRP A 59 8.02 -3.07 4.44
CA TRP A 59 7.20 -2.82 3.25
C TRP A 59 5.71 -2.77 3.61
N CYS A 60 5.04 -1.66 3.31
CA CYS A 60 3.68 -1.31 3.74
C CYS A 60 3.48 -1.16 5.27
N SER A 61 4.54 -1.26 6.08
CA SER A 61 4.44 -1.10 7.54
C SER A 61 4.06 0.31 7.95
N ASP A 62 4.59 1.29 7.26
CA ASP A 62 4.25 2.70 7.41
C ASP A 62 2.78 2.95 7.06
N ASP A 63 2.29 2.48 5.91
CA ASP A 63 0.89 2.63 5.51
C ASP A 63 -0.08 2.04 6.55
N ALA A 64 0.22 0.85 7.07
CA ALA A 64 -0.58 0.22 8.12
C ALA A 64 -0.51 0.99 9.45
N THR A 65 0.68 1.46 9.82
CA THR A 65 0.89 2.20 11.08
C THR A 65 0.17 3.54 11.06
N TRP A 66 0.32 4.32 9.96
CA TRP A 66 -0.35 5.62 9.84
C TRP A 66 -1.87 5.48 9.76
N THR A 67 -2.36 4.44 9.09
CA THR A 67 -3.79 4.09 9.12
C THR A 67 -4.25 3.84 10.54
N SER A 68 -3.53 3.01 11.31
CA SER A 68 -3.88 2.70 12.70
C SER A 68 -3.83 3.94 13.61
N ILE A 69 -2.81 4.78 13.47
CA ILE A 69 -2.71 6.05 14.20
C ILE A 69 -3.88 6.96 13.85
N GLY A 70 -4.17 7.15 12.56
CA GLY A 70 -5.27 8.01 12.11
C GLY A 70 -6.65 7.57 12.61
N GLU A 71 -6.92 6.26 12.71
CA GLU A 71 -8.16 5.75 13.30
C GLU A 71 -8.24 6.01 14.81
N ASN A 72 -7.14 5.86 15.52
CA ASN A 72 -7.12 5.94 16.99
C ASN A 72 -6.85 7.36 17.52
N ALA A 73 -6.39 8.29 16.69
CA ALA A 73 -6.10 9.67 17.05
C ALA A 73 -7.22 10.66 16.67
N GLY A 74 -8.31 10.19 16.07
CA GLY A 74 -9.37 11.06 15.55
C GLY A 74 -9.06 11.69 14.20
N GLY A 75 -8.03 11.20 13.50
CA GLY A 75 -7.62 11.63 12.18
C GLY A 75 -6.20 12.20 12.12
N MET A 76 -5.81 12.56 10.90
CA MET A 76 -4.53 13.19 10.57
C MET A 76 -4.79 14.56 9.99
N ILE A 77 -4.00 15.55 10.38
CA ILE A 77 -4.08 16.92 9.88
C ILE A 77 -2.76 17.33 9.22
N PRO A 78 -2.79 18.20 8.21
CA PRO A 78 -1.57 18.76 7.65
C PRO A 78 -0.92 19.71 8.66
N LEU A 79 0.40 19.65 8.73
CA LEU A 79 1.16 20.65 9.47
C LEU A 79 1.58 21.80 8.52
N PRO A 80 1.41 23.06 8.93
CA PRO A 80 1.91 24.17 8.16
C PRO A 80 3.44 24.16 8.12
N GLY A 81 4.04 24.51 7.00
CA GLY A 81 5.49 24.59 6.90
C GLY A 81 6.02 24.22 5.51
N LYS A 82 7.33 24.03 5.44
CA LYS A 82 7.99 23.59 4.21
C LYS A 82 7.74 22.10 3.98
N PRO A 83 7.54 21.69 2.73
CA PRO A 83 7.34 20.28 2.41
C PRO A 83 8.60 19.46 2.71
N VAL A 84 8.40 18.20 3.09
CA VAL A 84 9.48 17.20 3.16
C VAL A 84 9.87 16.81 1.73
N CYS A 85 11.15 16.82 1.44
CA CYS A 85 11.68 16.37 0.16
C CYS A 85 12.33 14.99 0.33
N TRP A 86 11.72 13.99 -0.28
CA TRP A 86 12.27 12.65 -0.30
C TRP A 86 13.05 12.41 -1.59
N ARG A 87 14.30 11.96 -1.45
CA ARG A 87 15.16 11.65 -2.60
C ARG A 87 14.85 10.24 -3.13
N ASN A 88 14.42 10.17 -4.37
CA ASN A 88 14.21 8.92 -5.06
C ASN A 88 15.38 8.63 -6.00
N VAL A 89 16.26 7.70 -5.60
CA VAL A 89 17.41 7.27 -6.39
C VAL A 89 17.19 5.82 -6.81
N MET A 90 17.20 5.57 -8.11
CA MET A 90 17.02 4.22 -8.68
C MET A 90 18.11 3.27 -8.16
N GLY A 91 17.70 2.13 -7.62
CA GLY A 91 18.60 1.08 -7.13
C GLY A 91 19.09 1.25 -5.68
N GLU A 92 19.02 2.44 -5.09
CA GLU A 92 19.45 2.68 -3.70
C GLU A 92 18.30 2.48 -2.70
N ASN A 93 17.08 2.83 -3.08
CA ASN A 93 15.92 2.68 -2.22
C ASN A 93 15.33 1.28 -2.30
N ILE A 94 14.91 0.72 -1.17
CA ILE A 94 14.19 -0.57 -1.11
C ILE A 94 12.99 -0.57 -2.06
N SER A 95 12.26 0.55 -2.14
CA SER A 95 11.10 0.71 -3.02
C SER A 95 11.41 0.51 -4.50
N CYS A 96 12.61 0.91 -4.94
CA CYS A 96 13.06 0.82 -6.33
C CYS A 96 13.96 -0.39 -6.61
N SER A 97 14.41 -1.11 -5.58
CA SER A 97 15.28 -2.29 -5.72
C SER A 97 14.49 -3.52 -6.14
N PHE A 98 15.07 -4.33 -7.03
CA PHE A 98 14.54 -5.62 -7.46
C PHE A 98 15.03 -6.79 -6.59
N ASN A 99 16.02 -6.57 -5.73
CA ASN A 99 16.68 -7.61 -4.96
C ASN A 99 15.81 -8.22 -3.85
N TYR A 100 14.67 -7.59 -3.53
CA TYR A 100 13.81 -7.94 -2.39
C TYR A 100 12.37 -8.26 -2.81
N ASP A 101 12.17 -8.73 -4.04
CA ASP A 101 10.81 -8.91 -4.57
C ASP A 101 10.04 -10.02 -3.82
N GLU A 102 10.70 -11.08 -3.36
CA GLU A 102 10.05 -12.16 -2.60
C GLU A 102 9.57 -11.66 -1.23
N GLU A 103 10.40 -10.92 -0.50
CA GLU A 103 10.04 -10.33 0.80
C GLU A 103 8.94 -9.28 0.66
N LYS A 104 8.98 -8.46 -0.40
CA LYS A 104 7.92 -7.49 -0.70
C LYS A 104 6.57 -8.16 -0.95
N ILE A 105 6.56 -9.31 -1.64
CA ILE A 105 5.33 -10.08 -1.86
C ILE A 105 4.78 -10.63 -0.55
N VAL A 106 5.65 -11.19 0.29
CA VAL A 106 5.25 -11.67 1.63
C VAL A 106 4.65 -10.53 2.44
N ALA A 107 5.32 -9.38 2.48
CA ALA A 107 4.84 -8.19 3.17
C ALA A 107 3.51 -7.69 2.61
N THR A 108 3.35 -7.63 1.28
CA THR A 108 2.11 -7.25 0.61
C THR A 108 0.95 -8.17 1.00
N ARG A 109 1.19 -9.49 1.06
CA ARG A 109 0.16 -10.46 1.50
C ARG A 109 -0.21 -10.26 2.97
N GLN A 110 0.77 -9.98 3.82
CA GLN A 110 0.54 -9.67 5.24
C GLN A 110 -0.23 -8.37 5.40
N PHE A 111 0.09 -7.33 4.62
CA PHE A 111 -0.64 -6.07 4.60
C PHE A 111 -2.11 -6.27 4.18
N ILE A 112 -2.38 -7.00 3.09
CA ILE A 112 -3.75 -7.30 2.66
C ILE A 112 -4.51 -8.04 3.77
N LYS A 113 -3.87 -9.03 4.41
CA LYS A 113 -4.46 -9.74 5.55
C LYS A 113 -4.71 -8.80 6.73
N TRP A 114 -3.77 -7.91 7.03
CA TRP A 114 -3.94 -6.91 8.08
C TRP A 114 -5.13 -5.99 7.80
N VAL A 115 -5.29 -5.49 6.58
CA VAL A 115 -6.45 -4.69 6.17
C VAL A 115 -7.76 -5.46 6.40
N SER A 116 -7.79 -6.77 6.07
CA SER A 116 -8.99 -7.59 6.24
C SER A 116 -9.37 -7.82 7.71
N VAL A 117 -8.41 -7.84 8.60
CA VAL A 117 -8.64 -7.99 10.04
C VAL A 117 -8.98 -6.65 10.68
N PHE A 118 -8.20 -5.62 10.37
CA PHE A 118 -8.34 -4.28 10.96
C PHE A 118 -9.68 -3.61 10.59
N TYR A 119 -10.17 -3.83 9.37
CA TYR A 119 -11.46 -3.36 8.87
C TYR A 119 -12.44 -4.50 8.61
N SER A 120 -12.47 -5.49 9.50
CA SER A 120 -13.36 -6.65 9.36
C SER A 120 -14.85 -6.30 9.30
N ASP A 121 -15.25 -5.20 9.94
CA ASP A 121 -16.59 -4.61 9.93
C ASP A 121 -16.92 -3.86 8.62
N ARG A 122 -15.92 -3.51 7.82
CA ARG A 122 -16.05 -2.71 6.58
C ARG A 122 -15.76 -3.50 5.29
N LEU A 123 -15.62 -4.81 5.34
CA LEU A 123 -15.29 -5.62 4.15
C LEU A 123 -16.36 -5.52 3.04
N GLN A 124 -17.59 -5.18 3.39
CA GLN A 124 -18.68 -4.96 2.43
C GLN A 124 -18.77 -3.52 1.90
N ASP A 125 -17.93 -2.61 2.41
CA ASP A 125 -17.89 -1.23 1.90
C ASP A 125 -17.35 -1.21 0.46
N ARG A 126 -18.16 -0.67 -0.45
CA ARG A 126 -17.82 -0.56 -1.88
C ARG A 126 -16.57 0.28 -2.12
N LYS A 127 -16.28 1.28 -1.27
CA LYS A 127 -15.08 2.11 -1.39
C LYS A 127 -13.84 1.27 -1.10
N LEU A 128 -13.84 0.48 -0.02
CA LEU A 128 -12.74 -0.42 0.31
C LEU A 128 -12.53 -1.48 -0.78
N GLN A 129 -13.60 -2.10 -1.25
CA GLN A 129 -13.52 -3.08 -2.33
C GLN A 129 -12.96 -2.48 -3.62
N HIS A 130 -13.37 -1.25 -3.97
CA HIS A 130 -12.83 -0.53 -5.12
C HIS A 130 -11.33 -0.22 -4.95
N ALA A 131 -10.94 0.31 -3.80
CA ALA A 131 -9.54 0.63 -3.49
C ALA A 131 -8.65 -0.61 -3.53
N ILE A 132 -9.07 -1.71 -2.91
CA ILE A 132 -8.37 -3.01 -2.95
C ILE A 132 -8.26 -3.55 -4.39
N LYS A 133 -9.30 -3.41 -5.19
CA LYS A 133 -9.26 -3.80 -6.61
C LYS A 133 -8.21 -2.99 -7.36
N LYS A 134 -8.16 -1.68 -7.15
CA LYS A 134 -7.19 -0.79 -7.79
C LYS A 134 -5.76 -1.14 -7.36
N TYR A 135 -5.54 -1.35 -6.06
CA TYR A 135 -4.26 -1.81 -5.50
C TYR A 135 -3.80 -3.14 -6.10
N ALA A 136 -4.70 -4.12 -6.17
CA ALA A 136 -4.42 -5.40 -6.79
C ALA A 136 -4.03 -5.28 -8.28
N HIS A 137 -4.67 -4.37 -9.02
CA HIS A 137 -4.28 -4.09 -10.41
C HIS A 137 -2.90 -3.45 -10.52
N THR A 138 -2.52 -2.60 -9.58
CA THR A 138 -1.18 -2.01 -9.51
C THR A 138 -0.12 -3.09 -9.26
N ILE A 139 -0.34 -3.98 -8.28
CA ILE A 139 0.54 -5.13 -8.02
C ILE A 139 0.69 -6.00 -9.29
N LEU A 140 -0.43 -6.28 -9.99
CA LEU A 140 -0.39 -7.05 -11.23
C LEU A 140 0.39 -6.35 -12.33
N HIS A 141 0.28 -5.03 -12.44
CA HIS A 141 1.05 -4.28 -13.44
C HIS A 141 2.55 -4.43 -13.23
N TYR A 142 3.01 -4.32 -11.99
CA TYR A 142 4.42 -4.60 -11.65
C TYR A 142 4.82 -6.06 -11.90
N SER A 143 3.90 -7.01 -11.70
CA SER A 143 4.15 -8.44 -11.96
C SER A 143 4.23 -8.78 -13.46
N LEU A 144 3.67 -7.92 -14.34
CA LEU A 144 3.77 -8.09 -15.81
C LEU A 144 5.19 -7.95 -16.35
N GLN A 145 6.09 -7.39 -15.59
CA GLN A 145 7.50 -7.25 -15.93
C GLN A 145 8.30 -8.52 -15.60
N ASP A 146 7.66 -9.69 -15.55
CA ASP A 146 8.22 -11.01 -15.20
C ASP A 146 8.89 -11.08 -13.80
N ARG A 147 8.59 -10.11 -12.93
CA ARG A 147 9.19 -9.96 -11.59
C ARG A 147 8.66 -10.97 -10.57
N TYR A 148 7.45 -11.50 -10.75
CA TYR A 148 6.80 -12.37 -9.77
C TYR A 148 6.50 -13.75 -10.32
N LYS A 149 6.82 -14.77 -9.54
CA LYS A 149 6.50 -16.16 -9.86
C LYS A 149 4.99 -16.42 -9.75
N LEU A 150 4.49 -17.46 -10.43
CA LEU A 150 3.04 -17.76 -10.42
C LEU A 150 2.51 -18.05 -9.02
N HIS A 151 3.28 -18.75 -8.19
CA HIS A 151 2.87 -19.07 -6.82
C HIS A 151 2.69 -17.82 -5.94
N ASP A 152 3.50 -16.77 -6.16
CA ASP A 152 3.41 -15.50 -5.44
C ASP A 152 2.09 -14.79 -5.73
N LEU A 153 1.75 -14.75 -7.02
CA LEU A 153 0.51 -14.16 -7.49
C LEU A 153 -0.72 -14.95 -6.99
N MET A 154 -0.64 -16.28 -6.95
CA MET A 154 -1.68 -17.11 -6.33
C MET A 154 -1.81 -16.81 -4.83
N GLY A 155 -0.71 -16.58 -4.13
CA GLY A 155 -0.69 -16.16 -2.74
C GLY A 155 -1.42 -14.83 -2.52
N ILE A 156 -1.20 -13.85 -3.40
CA ILE A 156 -1.91 -12.56 -3.38
C ILE A 156 -3.41 -12.77 -3.63
N CYS A 157 -3.79 -13.55 -4.66
CA CYS A 157 -5.19 -13.86 -4.92
C CYS A 157 -5.87 -14.52 -3.71
N ARG A 158 -5.19 -15.46 -3.05
CA ARG A 158 -5.70 -16.09 -1.82
C ARG A 158 -5.91 -15.06 -0.69
N SER A 159 -5.00 -14.11 -0.52
CA SER A 159 -5.16 -13.05 0.48
C SER A 159 -6.32 -12.11 0.13
N LEU A 160 -6.51 -11.76 -1.13
CA LEU A 160 -7.63 -10.95 -1.61
C LEU A 160 -8.99 -11.65 -1.45
N TRP A 161 -9.01 -12.99 -1.48
CA TRP A 161 -10.25 -13.77 -1.32
C TRP A 161 -10.96 -13.47 -0.02
N TYR A 162 -10.23 -13.21 1.06
CA TYR A 162 -10.81 -12.89 2.37
C TYR A 162 -11.48 -11.51 2.41
N ILE A 163 -11.09 -10.58 1.52
CA ILE A 163 -11.66 -9.23 1.47
C ILE A 163 -12.79 -9.16 0.44
N CYS A 164 -12.52 -9.63 -0.77
CA CYS A 164 -13.46 -9.55 -1.88
C CYS A 164 -13.21 -10.69 -2.88
N PRO A 165 -13.97 -11.79 -2.81
CA PRO A 165 -13.83 -12.92 -3.72
C PRO A 165 -13.91 -12.53 -5.20
N SER A 166 -14.79 -11.58 -5.57
CA SER A 166 -14.94 -11.12 -6.94
C SER A 166 -13.69 -10.40 -7.46
N VAL A 167 -13.00 -9.65 -6.61
CA VAL A 167 -11.71 -9.02 -6.92
C VAL A 167 -10.65 -10.09 -7.12
N SER A 168 -10.58 -11.07 -6.21
CA SER A 168 -9.62 -12.19 -6.32
C SER A 168 -9.79 -12.95 -7.63
N LEU A 169 -11.02 -13.29 -8.02
CA LEU A 169 -11.31 -13.96 -9.29
C LEU A 169 -10.93 -13.10 -10.51
N SER A 170 -11.25 -11.79 -10.47
CA SER A 170 -10.88 -10.85 -11.53
C SER A 170 -9.37 -10.77 -11.73
N VAL A 171 -8.62 -10.73 -10.62
CA VAL A 171 -7.16 -10.71 -10.60
C VAL A 171 -6.60 -12.02 -11.16
N ALA A 172 -7.09 -13.17 -10.70
CA ALA A 172 -6.66 -14.48 -11.15
C ALA A 172 -6.91 -14.66 -12.66
N PHE A 173 -8.10 -14.28 -13.16
CA PHE A 173 -8.43 -14.34 -14.59
C PHE A 173 -7.48 -13.48 -15.44
N ARG A 174 -7.20 -12.26 -15.00
CA ARG A 174 -6.27 -11.36 -15.68
C ARG A 174 -4.85 -11.93 -15.72
N MET A 175 -4.40 -12.56 -14.65
CA MET A 175 -3.11 -13.24 -14.58
C MET A 175 -3.00 -14.38 -15.60
N CYS A 176 -4.01 -15.24 -15.66
CA CYS A 176 -4.06 -16.34 -16.65
C CYS A 176 -3.97 -15.80 -18.08
N LYS A 177 -4.76 -14.76 -18.39
CA LYS A 177 -4.77 -14.13 -19.73
C LYS A 177 -3.40 -13.56 -20.12
N LEU A 178 -2.69 -12.98 -19.18
CA LEU A 178 -1.38 -12.38 -19.41
C LEU A 178 -0.29 -13.44 -19.62
N LYS A 179 -0.27 -14.50 -18.81
CA LYS A 179 0.68 -15.61 -19.01
C LYS A 179 0.46 -16.37 -20.31
N LEU A 180 -0.80 -16.50 -20.76
CA LEU A 180 -1.09 -17.09 -22.07
C LEU A 180 -0.59 -16.21 -23.23
N ARG A 181 -0.61 -14.90 -23.06
CA ARG A 181 -0.14 -13.94 -24.05
C ARG A 181 1.40 -13.94 -24.17
N ASN A 182 2.11 -14.06 -23.05
CA ASN A 182 3.57 -14.10 -23.01
C ASN A 182 4.16 -15.44 -23.52
N ARG A 183 3.37 -16.54 -23.48
CA ARG A 183 3.78 -17.83 -24.09
C ARG A 183 3.71 -17.85 -25.62
N LYS A 184 3.04 -16.87 -26.24
CA LYS A 184 2.87 -16.76 -27.69
C LYS A 184 3.88 -15.79 -28.35
N ARG A 185 4.73 -15.16 -27.56
CA ARG A 185 5.89 -14.37 -28.00
C ARG A 185 7.18 -15.10 -27.73
#